data_2a6f116d6e4a066c9c28ab44e79177a6
#
_entry.id   2a6f116d6e4a066c9c28ab44e79177a6
#
_cell.length_a   1.000
_cell.length_b   1.000
_cell.length_c   1.000
_cell.angle_alpha   90.00
_cell.angle_beta   90.00
_cell.angle_gamma   90.00
#
_symmetry.space_group_name_H-M   'P 1'
#
loop_
_entity.id
_entity.type
_entity.pdbx_description
1 polymer ?
#
loop_
_entity_poly.entity_id
_entity_poly.type
_entity_poly.pdbx_seq_one_letter_code
_entity_poly.pdbx_strand_id
1 'polypeptide(L)'
;TVGIVGLGTMGLALADRAQLLGMRVLGLVRTPRAKPASVDGLFTPEQRAEVLGQADFVVLAVPITAATEGMVNDEFLRQMQSSAFLIDCSGRPPLFVYPDLVEAVERERIAGVALQPGGVDQTLGTPPVDAPFWRNPKVVVSPCRGTSRQTTQKGMDLFFENLRRFEAGEPLFGLVDKAAGY
;
A
#
# COMPACT_ATOMS: atom_id res chain seq x y z
N THR A 1 -8.29 14.70 -1.89
CA THR A 1 -8.78 13.31 -1.94
C THR A 1 -7.64 12.32 -1.78
N VAL A 2 -7.80 11.31 -0.94
CA VAL A 2 -6.89 10.17 -0.83
C VAL A 2 -7.56 8.89 -1.31
N GLY A 3 -6.91 8.19 -2.25
CA GLY A 3 -7.28 6.86 -2.71
C GLY A 3 -6.43 5.82 -1.98
N ILE A 4 -7.05 4.94 -1.21
CA ILE A 4 -6.34 3.91 -0.44
C ILE A 4 -6.59 2.55 -1.10
N VAL A 5 -5.54 1.98 -1.66
CA VAL A 5 -5.55 0.64 -2.26
C VAL A 5 -5.25 -0.38 -1.17
N GLY A 6 -6.29 -1.08 -0.73
CA GLY A 6 -6.24 -2.00 0.40
C GLY A 6 -6.66 -1.37 1.73
N LEU A 7 -7.81 -1.78 2.24
CA LEU A 7 -8.35 -1.33 3.53
C LEU A 7 -8.19 -2.40 4.63
N GLY A 8 -7.01 -3.02 4.72
CA GLY A 8 -6.62 -3.84 5.87
C GLY A 8 -6.38 -2.98 7.12
N THR A 9 -5.73 -3.53 8.13
CA THR A 9 -5.43 -2.80 9.40
C THR A 9 -4.73 -1.47 9.16
N MET A 10 -3.74 -1.45 8.26
CA MET A 10 -2.99 -0.22 7.93
C MET A 10 -3.85 0.77 7.15
N GLY A 11 -4.53 0.31 6.11
CA GLY A 11 -5.36 1.17 5.27
C GLY A 11 -6.52 1.81 6.03
N LEU A 12 -7.16 1.07 6.95
CA LEU A 12 -8.20 1.62 7.83
C LEU A 12 -7.65 2.67 8.79
N ALA A 13 -6.49 2.38 9.42
CA ALA A 13 -5.85 3.33 10.31
C ALA A 13 -5.42 4.63 9.59
N LEU A 14 -5.07 4.53 8.31
CA LEU A 14 -4.80 5.69 7.47
C LEU A 14 -6.09 6.44 7.11
N ALA A 15 -7.15 5.72 6.74
CA ALA A 15 -8.46 6.30 6.43
C ALA A 15 -9.00 7.16 7.59
N ASP A 16 -8.94 6.62 8.81
CA ASP A 16 -9.36 7.35 10.02
C ASP A 16 -8.59 8.67 10.19
N ARG A 17 -7.29 8.66 9.95
CA ARG A 17 -6.44 9.86 10.08
C ARG A 17 -6.65 10.86 8.96
N ALA A 18 -6.81 10.38 7.73
CA ALA A 18 -7.10 11.22 6.59
C ALA A 18 -8.44 11.95 6.75
N GLN A 19 -9.45 11.26 7.27
CA GLN A 19 -10.75 11.87 7.58
C GLN A 19 -10.63 12.96 8.67
N LEU A 20 -9.84 12.72 9.73
CA LEU A 20 -9.57 13.74 10.76
C LEU A 20 -8.86 14.97 10.21
N LEU A 21 -8.12 14.84 9.12
CA LEU A 21 -7.51 15.95 8.39
C LEU A 21 -8.45 16.61 7.37
N GLY A 22 -9.71 16.22 7.35
CA GLY A 22 -10.71 16.76 6.41
C GLY A 22 -10.56 16.27 4.96
N MET A 23 -9.81 15.20 4.73
CA MET A 23 -9.67 14.63 3.39
C MET A 23 -10.86 13.77 3.01
N ARG A 24 -11.22 13.79 1.74
CA ARG A 24 -12.13 12.79 1.15
C ARG A 24 -11.38 11.47 0.97
N VAL A 25 -11.93 10.37 1.46
CA VAL A 25 -11.29 9.05 1.48
C VAL A 25 -12.00 8.09 0.54
N LEU A 26 -11.30 7.61 -0.48
CA LEU A 26 -11.75 6.58 -1.40
C LEU A 26 -10.98 5.29 -1.14
N GLY A 27 -11.70 4.21 -0.84
CA GLY A 27 -11.09 2.91 -0.54
C GLY A 27 -11.30 1.90 -1.65
N LEU A 28 -10.25 1.18 -2.03
CA LEU A 28 -10.31 0.10 -3.01
C LEU A 28 -10.05 -1.22 -2.29
N VAL A 29 -10.99 -2.15 -2.40
CA VAL A 29 -10.94 -3.47 -1.73
C VAL A 29 -11.17 -4.59 -2.72
N ARG A 30 -10.47 -5.71 -2.53
CA ARG A 30 -10.63 -6.90 -3.38
C ARG A 30 -12.02 -7.51 -3.26
N THR A 31 -12.53 -7.62 -2.05
CA THR A 31 -13.82 -8.27 -1.78
C THR A 31 -14.81 -7.22 -1.26
N PRO A 32 -15.99 -7.11 -1.89
CA PRO A 32 -17.03 -6.22 -1.41
C PRO A 32 -17.38 -6.49 0.06
N ARG A 33 -17.55 -5.41 0.82
CA ARG A 33 -17.89 -5.44 2.24
C ARG A 33 -18.64 -4.18 2.64
N ALA A 34 -19.15 -4.13 3.87
CA ALA A 34 -19.73 -2.90 4.42
C ALA A 34 -18.67 -1.76 4.40
N LYS A 35 -19.10 -0.59 3.96
CA LYS A 35 -18.26 0.61 3.89
C LYS A 35 -17.92 1.08 5.30
N PRO A 36 -16.61 1.20 5.67
CA PRO A 36 -16.20 1.77 6.95
C PRO A 36 -16.65 3.23 7.09
N ALA A 37 -16.87 3.70 8.33
CA ALA A 37 -17.32 5.06 8.59
C ALA A 37 -16.32 6.14 8.12
N SER A 38 -15.02 5.83 8.18
CA SER A 38 -13.93 6.71 7.74
C SER A 38 -13.65 6.69 6.24
N VAL A 39 -14.55 6.12 5.44
CA VAL A 39 -14.39 6.01 3.98
C VAL A 39 -15.62 6.61 3.30
N ASP A 40 -15.43 7.58 2.41
CA ASP A 40 -16.51 8.24 1.68
C ASP A 40 -17.04 7.40 0.51
N GLY A 41 -16.14 6.73 -0.22
CA GLY A 41 -16.46 5.81 -1.32
C GLY A 41 -15.70 4.50 -1.20
N LEU A 42 -16.39 3.36 -1.42
CA LEU A 42 -15.79 2.03 -1.43
C LEU A 42 -15.94 1.40 -2.80
N PHE A 43 -14.83 0.94 -3.38
CA PHE A 43 -14.71 0.50 -4.76
C PHE A 43 -14.06 -0.87 -4.86
N THR A 44 -14.32 -1.56 -5.97
CA THR A 44 -13.69 -2.85 -6.32
C THR A 44 -12.57 -2.65 -7.36
N PRO A 45 -11.73 -3.66 -7.64
CA PRO A 45 -10.63 -3.53 -8.60
C PRO A 45 -11.07 -3.09 -10.02
N GLU A 46 -12.27 -3.46 -10.44
CA GLU A 46 -12.85 -3.07 -11.73
C GLU A 46 -13.11 -1.56 -11.82
N GLN A 47 -13.28 -0.90 -10.68
CA GLN A 47 -13.51 0.54 -10.55
C GLN A 47 -12.23 1.31 -10.20
N ARG A 48 -11.06 0.66 -10.31
CA ARG A 48 -9.75 1.25 -9.96
C ARG A 48 -9.53 2.61 -10.63
N ALA A 49 -9.83 2.72 -11.92
CA ALA A 49 -9.64 3.97 -12.68
C ALA A 49 -10.45 5.14 -12.10
N GLU A 50 -11.64 4.87 -11.55
CA GLU A 50 -12.47 5.88 -10.91
C GLU A 50 -11.82 6.43 -9.63
N VAL A 51 -11.18 5.57 -8.83
CA VAL A 51 -10.45 5.97 -7.62
C VAL A 51 -9.18 6.72 -7.97
N LEU A 52 -8.37 6.17 -8.89
CA LEU A 52 -7.07 6.76 -9.26
C LEU A 52 -7.24 8.12 -9.95
N GLY A 53 -8.27 8.27 -10.79
CA GLY A 53 -8.56 9.51 -11.50
C GLY A 53 -9.13 10.65 -10.62
N GLN A 54 -9.51 10.37 -9.36
CA GLN A 54 -10.02 11.37 -8.43
C GLN A 54 -9.05 11.66 -7.26
N ALA A 55 -8.02 10.83 -7.07
CA ALA A 55 -7.12 10.92 -5.92
C ALA A 55 -5.97 11.90 -6.18
N ASP A 56 -5.73 12.79 -5.22
CA ASP A 56 -4.51 13.62 -5.15
C ASP A 56 -3.35 12.83 -4.53
N PHE A 57 -3.67 11.89 -3.65
CA PHE A 57 -2.73 10.94 -3.05
C PHE A 57 -3.26 9.52 -3.24
N VAL A 58 -2.45 8.66 -3.83
CA VAL A 58 -2.74 7.22 -3.96
C VAL A 58 -1.83 6.45 -3.02
N VAL A 59 -2.43 5.75 -2.05
CA VAL A 59 -1.67 5.01 -1.04
C VAL A 59 -1.86 3.51 -1.24
N LEU A 60 -0.75 2.80 -1.36
CA LEU A 60 -0.72 1.35 -1.47
C LEU A 60 -0.57 0.73 -0.08
N ALA A 61 -1.58 -0.02 0.36
CA ALA A 61 -1.62 -0.70 1.65
C ALA A 61 -2.11 -2.16 1.48
N VAL A 62 -1.67 -2.80 0.41
CA VAL A 62 -2.00 -4.19 0.06
C VAL A 62 -0.88 -5.15 0.44
N PRO A 63 -1.19 -6.40 0.77
CA PRO A 63 -0.18 -7.45 0.90
C PRO A 63 0.40 -7.79 -0.48
N ILE A 64 1.61 -8.35 -0.49
CA ILE A 64 2.21 -8.88 -1.70
C ILE A 64 1.75 -10.32 -1.90
N THR A 65 1.10 -10.53 -3.02
CA THR A 65 0.57 -11.82 -3.46
C THR A 65 0.76 -11.94 -4.97
N ALA A 66 0.58 -13.11 -5.53
CA ALA A 66 0.61 -13.27 -6.98
C ALA A 66 -0.38 -12.34 -7.73
N ALA A 67 -1.46 -11.91 -7.07
CA ALA A 67 -2.45 -11.00 -7.65
C ALA A 67 -2.06 -9.51 -7.57
N THR A 68 -1.09 -9.15 -6.71
CA THR A 68 -0.65 -7.76 -6.52
C THR A 68 0.77 -7.52 -7.02
N GLU A 69 1.50 -8.58 -7.36
CA GLU A 69 2.82 -8.47 -7.98
C GLU A 69 2.73 -7.72 -9.31
N GLY A 70 3.56 -6.68 -9.48
CA GLY A 70 3.56 -5.83 -10.67
C GLY A 70 2.27 -5.06 -10.91
N MET A 71 1.40 -4.90 -9.91
CA MET A 71 0.13 -4.18 -10.08
C MET A 71 0.33 -2.70 -10.42
N VAL A 72 1.43 -2.10 -9.98
CA VAL A 72 1.79 -0.72 -10.31
C VAL A 72 2.63 -0.75 -11.58
N ASN A 73 1.96 -0.81 -12.69
CA ASN A 73 2.49 -0.81 -14.06
C ASN A 73 2.06 0.47 -14.81
N ASP A 74 2.42 0.58 -16.07
CA ASP A 74 2.08 1.72 -16.93
C ASP A 74 0.57 1.98 -16.99
N GLU A 75 -0.26 0.93 -17.06
CA GLU A 75 -1.72 1.07 -17.07
C GLU A 75 -2.24 1.69 -15.76
N PHE A 76 -1.73 1.23 -14.60
CA PHE A 76 -2.08 1.80 -13.30
C PHE A 76 -1.69 3.28 -13.22
N LEU A 77 -0.45 3.61 -13.61
CA LEU A 77 0.09 4.96 -13.53
C LEU A 77 -0.63 5.93 -14.48
N ARG A 78 -1.08 5.47 -15.63
CA ARG A 78 -1.90 6.29 -16.57
C ARG A 78 -3.28 6.62 -16.04
N GLN A 79 -3.82 5.85 -15.11
CA GLN A 79 -5.13 6.12 -14.51
C GLN A 79 -5.05 7.18 -13.40
N MET A 80 -3.85 7.52 -12.92
CA MET A 80 -3.66 8.57 -11.92
C MET A 80 -3.71 9.96 -12.55
N GLN A 81 -4.07 10.96 -11.73
CA GLN A 81 -3.91 12.36 -12.13
C GLN A 81 -2.43 12.73 -12.23
N SER A 82 -2.07 13.62 -13.14
CA SER A 82 -0.69 14.10 -13.29
C SER A 82 -0.19 14.90 -12.06
N SER A 83 -1.12 15.44 -11.28
CA SER A 83 -0.85 16.12 -10.02
C SER A 83 -0.79 15.17 -8.81
N ALA A 84 -1.08 13.89 -8.99
CA ALA A 84 -1.18 12.95 -7.89
C ALA A 84 0.20 12.43 -7.42
N PHE A 85 0.29 12.15 -6.13
CA PHE A 85 1.42 11.47 -5.51
C PHE A 85 1.08 10.01 -5.23
N LEU A 86 2.00 9.11 -5.58
CA LEU A 86 1.93 7.69 -5.23
C LEU A 86 2.73 7.41 -3.97
N ILE A 87 2.12 6.75 -2.97
CA ILE A 87 2.74 6.49 -1.67
C ILE A 87 2.70 4.98 -1.40
N ASP A 88 3.88 4.37 -1.27
CA ASP A 88 4.00 2.96 -0.90
C ASP A 88 4.08 2.79 0.60
N CYS A 89 3.08 2.11 1.17
CA CYS A 89 3.06 1.65 2.55
C CYS A 89 3.18 0.12 2.66
N SER A 90 3.33 -0.60 1.56
CA SER A 90 3.46 -2.06 1.56
C SER A 90 4.86 -2.52 1.97
N GLY A 91 5.86 -1.68 1.71
CA GLY A 91 7.25 -1.89 2.11
C GLY A 91 7.97 -3.02 1.38
N ARG A 92 7.49 -3.46 0.21
CA ARG A 92 8.11 -4.56 -0.54
C ARG A 92 8.10 -4.33 -2.05
N PRO A 93 9.22 -4.67 -2.74
CA PRO A 93 9.47 -4.35 -4.15
C PRO A 93 8.49 -4.91 -5.19
N PRO A 94 7.96 -6.15 -5.07
CA PRO A 94 7.23 -6.75 -6.19
C PRO A 94 5.93 -6.06 -6.60
N LEU A 95 5.45 -5.03 -5.90
CA LEU A 95 4.28 -4.27 -6.33
C LEU A 95 4.52 -3.44 -7.60
N PHE A 96 5.76 -3.04 -7.85
CA PHE A 96 6.10 -2.07 -8.89
C PHE A 96 6.76 -2.73 -10.09
N VAL A 97 6.31 -2.38 -11.30
CA VAL A 97 7.11 -2.50 -12.51
C VAL A 97 7.99 -1.24 -12.59
N TYR A 98 9.20 -1.32 -12.07
CA TYR A 98 10.08 -0.14 -11.92
C TYR A 98 10.38 0.62 -13.21
N PRO A 99 10.60 0.00 -14.39
CA PRO A 99 10.74 0.74 -15.63
C PRO A 99 9.58 1.69 -15.90
N ASP A 100 8.33 1.23 -15.67
CA ASP A 100 7.13 2.04 -15.86
C ASP A 100 7.05 3.20 -14.86
N LEU A 101 7.42 2.93 -13.59
CA LEU A 101 7.46 3.94 -12.54
C LEU A 101 8.51 5.01 -12.82
N VAL A 102 9.71 4.61 -13.23
CA VAL A 102 10.80 5.53 -13.61
C VAL A 102 10.33 6.44 -14.74
N GLU A 103 9.77 5.84 -15.81
CA GLU A 103 9.25 6.61 -16.94
C GLU A 103 8.13 7.57 -16.54
N ALA A 104 7.21 7.14 -15.67
CA ALA A 104 6.11 7.98 -15.20
C ALA A 104 6.60 9.20 -14.41
N VAL A 105 7.64 9.05 -13.59
CA VAL A 105 8.24 10.14 -12.82
C VAL A 105 9.04 11.07 -13.73
N GLU A 106 9.86 10.52 -14.61
CA GLU A 106 10.71 11.31 -15.54
C GLU A 106 9.88 12.11 -16.55
N ARG A 107 8.78 11.54 -17.04
CA ARG A 107 7.86 12.20 -17.96
C ARG A 107 6.76 13.02 -17.27
N GLU A 108 6.85 13.20 -15.97
CA GLU A 108 5.89 13.99 -15.19
C GLU A 108 4.44 13.51 -15.32
N ARG A 109 4.22 12.19 -15.53
CA ARG A 109 2.87 11.62 -15.59
C ARG A 109 2.20 11.57 -14.23
N ILE A 110 3.00 11.60 -13.15
CA ILE A 110 2.58 11.77 -11.77
C ILE A 110 3.46 12.83 -11.11
N ALA A 111 2.96 13.50 -10.08
CA ALA A 111 3.69 14.56 -9.40
C ALA A 111 4.91 14.05 -8.63
N GLY A 112 4.84 12.83 -8.13
CA GLY A 112 5.94 12.21 -7.41
C GLY A 112 5.57 10.87 -6.80
N VAL A 113 6.56 10.24 -6.18
CA VAL A 113 6.39 8.95 -5.51
C VAL A 113 7.13 8.92 -4.19
N ALA A 114 6.49 8.36 -3.16
CA ALA A 114 7.13 8.03 -1.89
C ALA A 114 7.24 6.51 -1.77
N LEU A 115 8.47 6.02 -1.70
CA LEU A 115 8.80 4.60 -1.67
C LEU A 115 9.37 4.19 -0.31
N GLN A 116 9.00 2.99 0.10
CA GLN A 116 9.58 2.31 1.25
C GLN A 116 10.27 1.01 0.80
N PRO A 117 11.46 1.08 0.19
CA PRO A 117 12.14 -0.10 -0.33
C PRO A 117 12.52 -1.04 0.83
N GLY A 118 11.89 -2.20 0.88
CA GLY A 118 12.13 -3.26 1.88
C GLY A 118 13.29 -4.19 1.56
N GLY A 119 14.29 -3.74 0.84
CA GLY A 119 15.43 -4.52 0.37
C GLY A 119 15.62 -4.36 -1.14
N VAL A 120 16.84 -4.58 -1.60
CA VAL A 120 17.19 -4.51 -3.03
C VAL A 120 16.84 -5.86 -3.65
N ASP A 121 15.56 -6.10 -3.91
CA ASP A 121 15.18 -7.19 -4.80
C ASP A 121 15.20 -6.65 -6.22
N GLN A 122 16.11 -7.16 -7.03
CA GLN A 122 16.26 -6.75 -8.45
C GLN A 122 15.17 -7.34 -9.35
N THR A 123 14.19 -8.02 -8.77
CA THR A 123 13.04 -8.47 -9.52
C THR A 123 12.21 -7.28 -9.98
N LEU A 124 11.63 -7.39 -11.17
CA LEU A 124 10.81 -6.34 -11.81
C LEU A 124 11.55 -5.03 -12.14
N GLY A 125 12.88 -5.10 -12.34
CA GLY A 125 13.66 -3.98 -12.88
C GLY A 125 13.92 -2.85 -11.91
N THR A 126 14.06 -3.13 -10.62
CA THR A 126 14.47 -2.13 -9.61
C THR A 126 15.74 -1.42 -10.05
N PRO A 127 15.77 -0.08 -10.11
CA PRO A 127 16.95 0.66 -10.52
C PRO A 127 18.14 0.38 -9.59
N PRO A 128 19.38 0.33 -10.13
CA PRO A 128 20.60 0.26 -9.33
C PRO A 128 20.63 1.36 -8.24
N VAL A 129 21.34 1.10 -7.13
CA VAL A 129 21.40 2.03 -5.99
C VAL A 129 21.92 3.42 -6.36
N ASP A 130 22.78 3.50 -7.36
CA ASP A 130 23.38 4.74 -7.89
C ASP A 130 22.57 5.39 -9.02
N ALA A 131 21.44 4.79 -9.41
CA ALA A 131 20.62 5.31 -10.51
C ALA A 131 20.13 6.74 -10.22
N PRO A 132 20.08 7.61 -11.26
CA PRO A 132 19.59 8.98 -11.14
C PRO A 132 18.17 9.07 -10.56
N PHE A 133 17.33 8.06 -10.79
CA PHE A 133 15.98 7.95 -10.26
C PHE A 133 15.93 8.24 -8.75
N TRP A 134 16.85 7.67 -7.96
CA TRP A 134 16.87 7.84 -6.50
C TRP A 134 17.25 9.25 -6.03
N ARG A 135 17.81 10.07 -6.94
CA ARG A 135 18.17 11.47 -6.68
C ARG A 135 17.16 12.46 -7.24
N ASN A 136 16.14 11.96 -7.92
CA ASN A 136 15.07 12.81 -8.45
C ASN A 136 14.29 13.44 -7.27
N PRO A 137 14.10 14.77 -7.23
CA PRO A 137 13.38 15.45 -6.14
C PRO A 137 11.92 15.05 -6.02
N LYS A 138 11.36 14.41 -7.04
CA LYS A 138 10.00 13.84 -7.02
C LYS A 138 9.94 12.43 -6.40
N VAL A 139 11.09 11.86 -6.06
CA VAL A 139 11.21 10.53 -5.44
C VAL A 139 11.62 10.68 -3.98
N VAL A 140 10.71 10.39 -3.07
CA VAL A 140 10.99 10.35 -1.64
C VAL A 140 11.25 8.91 -1.24
N VAL A 141 12.40 8.64 -0.66
CA VAL A 141 12.75 7.31 -0.14
C VAL A 141 12.72 7.34 1.38
N SER A 142 11.87 6.52 1.97
CA SER A 142 11.80 6.34 3.43
C SER A 142 12.38 4.98 3.80
N PRO A 143 13.31 4.88 4.77
CA PRO A 143 13.76 3.59 5.26
C PRO A 143 12.59 2.84 5.93
N CYS A 144 12.57 1.51 5.79
CA CYS A 144 11.54 0.66 6.39
C CYS A 144 11.64 0.68 7.94
N ARG A 145 11.09 1.71 8.57
CA ARG A 145 11.16 1.99 10.02
C ARG A 145 9.77 2.13 10.66
N GLY A 146 8.76 1.49 10.07
CA GLY A 146 7.38 1.50 10.60
C GLY A 146 7.20 0.76 11.93
N THR A 147 8.23 0.11 12.46
CA THR A 147 8.20 -0.54 13.77
C THR A 147 8.37 0.46 14.89
N SER A 148 7.44 0.45 15.83
CA SER A 148 7.50 1.21 17.06
C SER A 148 7.52 0.28 18.28
N ARG A 149 7.89 0.81 19.45
CA ARG A 149 7.79 0.05 20.69
C ARG A 149 6.37 -0.48 20.94
N GLN A 150 5.35 0.32 20.60
CA GLN A 150 3.94 -0.06 20.72
C GLN A 150 3.58 -1.20 19.75
N THR A 151 4.09 -1.20 18.51
CA THR A 151 3.85 -2.26 17.53
C THR A 151 4.48 -3.56 17.99
N THR A 152 5.71 -3.50 18.53
CA THR A 152 6.39 -4.67 19.09
C THR A 152 5.62 -5.24 20.28
N GLN A 153 5.14 -4.38 21.20
CA GLN A 153 4.36 -4.84 22.35
C GLN A 153 3.06 -5.53 21.91
N LYS A 154 2.29 -4.94 20.99
CA LYS A 154 1.07 -5.58 20.45
C LYS A 154 1.35 -6.92 19.79
N GLY A 155 2.49 -7.06 19.11
CA GLY A 155 2.90 -8.34 18.54
C GLY A 155 3.18 -9.39 19.62
N MET A 156 3.84 -9.01 20.71
CA MET A 156 4.10 -9.90 21.86
C MET A 156 2.78 -10.28 22.56
N ASP A 157 1.90 -9.33 22.78
CA ASP A 157 0.58 -9.59 23.41
C ASP A 157 -0.22 -10.59 22.58
N LEU A 158 -0.26 -10.44 21.25
CA LEU A 158 -0.91 -11.38 20.34
C LEU A 158 -0.24 -12.76 20.37
N PHE A 159 1.09 -12.81 20.44
CA PHE A 159 1.83 -14.08 20.54
C PHE A 159 1.43 -14.84 21.81
N PHE A 160 1.46 -14.19 22.97
CA PHE A 160 1.09 -14.83 24.23
C PHE A 160 -0.38 -15.25 24.28
N GLU A 161 -1.27 -14.43 23.72
CA GLU A 161 -2.68 -14.82 23.64
C GLU A 161 -2.88 -16.04 22.72
N ASN A 162 -2.16 -16.10 21.58
CA ASN A 162 -2.23 -17.27 20.70
C ASN A 162 -1.61 -18.51 21.33
N LEU A 163 -0.57 -18.38 22.13
CA LEU A 163 -0.01 -19.49 22.88
C LEU A 163 -1.02 -20.06 23.87
N ARG A 164 -1.69 -19.19 24.65
CA ARG A 164 -2.76 -19.60 25.57
C ARG A 164 -3.91 -20.33 24.84
N ARG A 165 -4.32 -19.78 23.68
CA ARG A 165 -5.38 -20.37 22.85
C ARG A 165 -4.98 -21.74 22.31
N PHE A 166 -3.73 -21.87 21.87
CA PHE A 166 -3.20 -23.14 21.37
C PHE A 166 -3.24 -24.22 22.45
N GLU A 167 -2.80 -23.91 23.67
CA GLU A 167 -2.85 -24.81 24.82
C GLU A 167 -4.29 -25.22 25.20
N ALA A 168 -5.25 -24.29 25.03
CA ALA A 168 -6.66 -24.52 25.32
C ALA A 168 -7.43 -25.18 24.15
N GLY A 169 -6.79 -25.42 23.01
CA GLY A 169 -7.46 -25.91 21.79
C GLY A 169 -8.45 -24.93 21.18
N GLU A 170 -8.29 -23.63 21.45
CA GLU A 170 -9.13 -22.55 20.91
C GLU A 170 -8.61 -22.08 19.54
N PRO A 171 -9.48 -21.50 18.68
CA PRO A 171 -9.04 -20.90 17.42
C PRO A 171 -8.02 -19.77 17.63
N LEU A 172 -6.97 -19.74 16.83
CA LEU A 172 -5.94 -18.69 16.90
C LEU A 172 -6.39 -17.42 16.19
N PHE A 173 -5.87 -16.28 16.62
CA PHE A 173 -6.04 -15.00 15.93
C PHE A 173 -4.98 -14.78 14.85
N GLY A 174 -5.35 -14.07 13.78
CA GLY A 174 -4.42 -13.66 12.73
C GLY A 174 -3.88 -14.84 11.90
N LEU A 175 -4.66 -15.89 11.76
CA LEU A 175 -4.30 -17.01 10.88
C LEU A 175 -4.16 -16.52 9.45
N VAL A 176 -3.03 -16.90 8.82
CA VAL A 176 -2.79 -16.62 7.40
C VAL A 176 -3.57 -17.61 6.56
N ASP A 177 -4.38 -17.09 5.64
CA ASP A 177 -4.96 -17.90 4.57
C ASP A 177 -3.86 -18.17 3.53
N LYS A 178 -3.34 -19.41 3.53
CA LYS A 178 -2.25 -19.80 2.63
C LYS A 178 -2.64 -19.78 1.16
N ALA A 179 -3.92 -19.94 0.83
CA ALA A 179 -4.42 -19.86 -0.55
C ALA A 179 -4.51 -18.40 -1.00
N ALA A 180 -4.90 -17.50 -0.13
CA ALA A 180 -4.95 -16.07 -0.39
C ALA A 180 -3.58 -15.37 -0.27
N GLY A 181 -2.61 -15.98 0.42
CA GLY A 181 -1.26 -15.47 0.61
C GLY A 181 -1.08 -14.44 1.73
N TYR A 182 -2.10 -14.23 2.58
CA TYR A 182 -2.05 -13.28 3.72
C TYR A 182 -3.08 -13.61 4.78
#